data_59cca63d55cab6af3455417ad33727db
#
_entry.id   59cca63d55cab6af3455417ad33727db
#
_cell.length_a   1.000
_cell.length_b   1.000
_cell.length_c   1.000
_cell.angle_alpha   90.00
_cell.angle_beta   90.00
_cell.angle_gamma   90.00
#
_symmetry.space_group_name_H-M   'P 1'
#
loop_
_entity.id
_entity.type
_entity.pdbx_description
1 polymer ?
#
loop_
_entity_poly.entity_id
_entity_poly.type
_entity_poly.pdbx_seq_one_letter_code
_entity_poly.pdbx_strand_id
1 'polypeptide(L)'
;MTETEQSVKTDIEAELIEQQLLYCGVDEAGAGPLCGDVVAAAVILDRANPIEALNDSKKLSEKKREALFDEIREKALAYTVARATVEEIDRINILHARMLAMSRAVADLEPAAEYALIDGNRLPELTIPASAIVKGDALVAAISAASILAKVTRDREMLELDEKYPGYGLAKHKGYPTKAHLEALQELGPCEIYRRSYGPVKKLLAD
;
A
#
# COMPACT_ATOMS: atom_id res chain seq x y z
N MET A 1 7.55 -21.86 -0.46
CA MET A 1 6.81 -21.69 0.82
C MET A 1 6.99 -22.97 1.60
N THR A 2 7.55 -22.91 2.77
CA THR A 2 7.65 -24.07 3.65
C THR A 2 6.29 -24.26 4.36
N GLU A 3 5.91 -25.51 4.61
CA GLU A 3 4.68 -25.86 5.36
C GLU A 3 4.57 -25.10 6.70
N THR A 4 5.70 -24.73 7.29
CA THR A 4 5.81 -23.98 8.54
C THR A 4 5.30 -22.53 8.43
N GLU A 5 5.52 -21.84 7.31
CA GLU A 5 5.05 -20.44 7.12
C GLU A 5 3.52 -20.38 6.91
N GLN A 6 2.95 -21.42 6.33
CA GLN A 6 1.51 -21.51 6.09
C GLN A 6 0.74 -21.90 7.37
N SER A 7 1.36 -22.69 8.24
CA SER A 7 0.80 -23.12 9.53
C SER A 7 0.71 -21.96 10.54
N VAL A 8 1.79 -21.20 10.74
CA VAL A 8 1.84 -20.06 11.68
C VAL A 8 0.78 -18.99 11.38
N LYS A 9 0.37 -18.88 10.14
CA LYS A 9 -0.57 -17.90 9.64
C LYS A 9 -2.03 -18.26 9.88
N THR A 10 -2.38 -19.51 9.61
CA THR A 10 -3.72 -20.06 9.90
C THR A 10 -4.02 -19.94 11.41
N ASP A 11 -2.97 -19.98 12.23
CA ASP A 11 -3.07 -19.93 13.68
C ASP A 11 -3.43 -18.53 14.19
N ILE A 12 -2.73 -17.45 13.76
CA ILE A 12 -3.02 -16.07 14.25
C ILE A 12 -4.42 -15.60 13.85
N GLU A 13 -4.80 -15.77 12.58
CA GLU A 13 -6.12 -15.32 12.12
C GLU A 13 -7.25 -16.12 12.80
N ALA A 14 -7.05 -17.44 13.01
CA ALA A 14 -7.98 -18.29 13.72
C ALA A 14 -8.10 -17.88 15.21
N GLU A 15 -6.98 -17.56 15.87
CA GLU A 15 -6.98 -17.08 17.26
C GLU A 15 -7.73 -15.74 17.41
N LEU A 16 -7.52 -14.79 16.49
CA LEU A 16 -8.23 -13.50 16.50
C LEU A 16 -9.74 -13.70 16.30
N ILE A 17 -10.11 -14.66 15.44
CA ILE A 17 -11.51 -15.02 15.22
C ILE A 17 -12.12 -15.67 16.46
N GLU A 18 -11.43 -16.60 17.10
CA GLU A 18 -11.89 -17.27 18.32
C GLU A 18 -12.05 -16.29 19.48
N GLN A 19 -11.13 -15.34 19.61
CA GLN A 19 -11.19 -14.27 20.60
C GLN A 19 -12.21 -13.18 20.27
N GLN A 20 -12.88 -13.25 19.12
CA GLN A 20 -13.84 -12.27 18.62
C GLN A 20 -13.25 -10.85 18.48
N LEU A 21 -11.93 -10.72 18.32
CA LEU A 21 -11.27 -9.45 18.14
C LEU A 21 -11.55 -8.85 16.76
N LEU A 22 -11.71 -7.53 16.74
CA LEU A 22 -11.83 -6.75 15.53
C LEU A 22 -10.42 -6.47 14.98
N TYR A 23 -10.00 -7.17 13.93
CA TYR A 23 -8.67 -6.98 13.35
C TYR A 23 -8.72 -6.37 11.96
N CYS A 24 -7.69 -5.59 11.62
CA CYS A 24 -7.49 -5.06 10.28
C CYS A 24 -6.30 -5.70 9.58
N GLY A 25 -6.37 -5.79 8.26
CA GLY A 25 -5.22 -6.03 7.39
C GLY A 25 -4.67 -4.71 6.86
N VAL A 26 -3.35 -4.60 6.73
CA VAL A 26 -2.66 -3.37 6.32
C VAL A 26 -1.59 -3.67 5.28
N ASP A 27 -1.56 -2.88 4.21
CA ASP A 27 -0.51 -2.95 3.18
C ASP A 27 -0.26 -1.55 2.57
N GLU A 28 0.84 -1.40 1.83
CA GLU A 28 1.19 -0.17 1.16
C GLU A 28 1.47 -0.36 -0.34
N ALA A 29 1.36 0.72 -1.09
CA ALA A 29 1.77 0.83 -2.48
C ALA A 29 2.64 2.05 -2.71
N GLY A 30 3.62 1.94 -3.62
CA GLY A 30 4.40 3.09 -4.04
C GLY A 30 5.76 3.24 -3.36
N ALA A 31 6.36 2.21 -2.75
CA ALA A 31 7.70 2.30 -2.18
C ALA A 31 8.81 2.47 -3.23
N GLY A 32 8.73 1.78 -4.36
CA GLY A 32 9.75 1.78 -5.41
C GLY A 32 9.79 2.94 -6.42
N PRO A 33 8.67 3.60 -6.74
CA PRO A 33 8.62 4.72 -7.69
C PRO A 33 9.48 5.91 -7.29
N LEU A 34 9.93 6.68 -8.30
CA LEU A 34 10.77 7.89 -8.13
C LEU A 34 9.97 9.13 -7.73
N CYS A 35 8.64 9.09 -7.83
CA CYS A 35 7.77 10.24 -7.62
C CYS A 35 6.44 9.84 -6.98
N GLY A 36 5.72 10.83 -6.48
CA GLY A 36 4.44 10.70 -5.80
C GLY A 36 4.56 10.12 -4.39
N ASP A 37 3.47 10.19 -3.66
CA ASP A 37 3.37 9.73 -2.27
C ASP A 37 3.48 8.20 -2.15
N VAL A 38 3.76 7.70 -0.97
CA VAL A 38 3.49 6.32 -0.61
C VAL A 38 2.10 6.25 0.01
N VAL A 39 1.29 5.30 -0.46
CA VAL A 39 -0.10 5.11 -0.04
C VAL A 39 -0.20 3.82 0.75
N ALA A 40 -0.83 3.86 1.91
CA ALA A 40 -1.17 2.66 2.70
C ALA A 40 -2.69 2.59 2.89
N ALA A 41 -3.20 1.38 3.05
CA ALA A 41 -4.59 1.15 3.41
C ALA A 41 -4.68 0.20 4.61
N ALA A 42 -5.75 0.35 5.38
CA ALA A 42 -6.15 -0.59 6.42
C ALA A 42 -7.61 -1.00 6.18
N VAL A 43 -7.91 -2.29 6.31
CA VAL A 43 -9.25 -2.84 6.04
C VAL A 43 -9.66 -3.80 7.14
N ILE A 44 -10.87 -3.62 7.68
CA ILE A 44 -11.58 -4.58 8.51
C ILE A 44 -12.66 -5.22 7.64
N LEU A 45 -12.53 -6.51 7.36
CA LEU A 45 -13.54 -7.23 6.58
C LEU A 45 -14.78 -7.55 7.42
N ASP A 46 -15.95 -7.44 6.81
CA ASP A 46 -17.20 -7.95 7.40
C ASP A 46 -17.32 -9.45 7.16
N ARG A 47 -17.28 -10.24 8.23
CA ARG A 47 -17.42 -11.71 8.17
C ARG A 47 -18.81 -12.16 7.71
N ALA A 48 -19.84 -11.32 7.90
CA ALA A 48 -21.18 -11.60 7.44
C ALA A 48 -21.36 -11.32 5.93
N ASN A 49 -20.44 -10.58 5.32
CA ASN A 49 -20.49 -10.16 3.94
C ASN A 49 -19.17 -10.44 3.19
N PRO A 50 -18.81 -11.71 2.99
CA PRO A 50 -17.49 -12.08 2.47
C PRO A 50 -17.25 -11.58 1.05
N ILE A 51 -16.00 -11.26 0.76
CA ILE A 51 -15.52 -10.85 -0.57
C ILE A 51 -14.72 -12.00 -1.18
N GLU A 52 -15.21 -12.51 -2.29
CA GLU A 52 -14.58 -13.61 -3.02
C GLU A 52 -13.35 -13.15 -3.80
N ALA A 53 -12.42 -14.07 -4.07
CA ALA A 53 -11.28 -13.87 -4.97
C ALA A 53 -10.27 -12.77 -4.56
N LEU A 54 -10.22 -12.37 -3.29
CA LEU A 54 -9.13 -11.56 -2.75
C LEU A 54 -7.80 -12.30 -2.93
N ASN A 55 -6.79 -11.61 -3.47
CA ASN A 55 -5.45 -12.14 -3.70
C ASN A 55 -4.45 -10.99 -3.85
N ASP A 56 -3.15 -11.31 -3.85
CA ASP A 56 -2.06 -10.38 -4.16
C ASP A 56 -2.43 -9.49 -5.36
N SER A 57 -2.49 -8.18 -5.13
CA SER A 57 -2.94 -7.18 -6.10
C SER A 57 -2.11 -7.20 -7.40
N LYS A 58 -0.85 -7.64 -7.33
CA LYS A 58 0.07 -7.73 -8.47
C LYS A 58 -0.26 -8.91 -9.41
N LYS A 59 -0.97 -9.93 -8.90
CA LYS A 59 -1.42 -11.08 -9.68
C LYS A 59 -2.77 -10.87 -10.36
N LEU A 60 -3.50 -9.85 -9.95
CA LEU A 60 -4.80 -9.49 -10.52
C LEU A 60 -4.62 -8.60 -11.75
N SER A 61 -5.49 -8.75 -12.75
CA SER A 61 -5.59 -7.77 -13.84
C SER A 61 -6.11 -6.43 -13.31
N GLU A 62 -5.79 -5.33 -13.98
CA GLU A 62 -6.28 -3.99 -13.61
C GLU A 62 -7.81 -3.97 -13.49
N LYS A 63 -8.53 -4.50 -14.48
CA LYS A 63 -9.99 -4.60 -14.45
C LYS A 63 -10.52 -5.34 -13.22
N LYS A 64 -9.84 -6.42 -12.80
CA LYS A 64 -10.26 -7.18 -11.63
C LYS A 64 -9.95 -6.43 -10.32
N ARG A 65 -8.81 -5.72 -10.26
CA ARG A 65 -8.48 -4.85 -9.12
C ARG A 65 -9.50 -3.72 -8.95
N GLU A 66 -9.89 -3.06 -10.04
CA GLU A 66 -10.89 -1.99 -10.00
C GLU A 66 -12.25 -2.51 -9.52
N ALA A 67 -12.70 -3.67 -10.00
CA ALA A 67 -13.95 -4.27 -9.53
C ALA A 67 -13.89 -4.64 -8.04
N LEU A 68 -12.78 -5.22 -7.58
CA LEU A 68 -12.59 -5.55 -6.16
C LEU A 68 -12.43 -4.29 -5.29
N PHE A 69 -11.83 -3.23 -5.81
CA PHE A 69 -11.74 -1.94 -5.09
C PHE A 69 -13.13 -1.42 -4.69
N ASP A 70 -14.07 -1.43 -5.63
CA ASP A 70 -15.44 -0.99 -5.37
C ASP A 70 -16.16 -1.96 -4.42
N GLU A 71 -16.00 -3.27 -4.61
CA GLU A 71 -16.59 -4.29 -3.76
C GLU A 71 -16.06 -4.22 -2.31
N ILE A 72 -14.75 -3.98 -2.12
CA ILE A 72 -14.16 -3.80 -0.77
C ILE A 72 -14.78 -2.58 -0.08
N ARG A 73 -14.91 -1.46 -0.78
CA ARG A 73 -15.48 -0.23 -0.24
C ARG A 73 -16.95 -0.37 0.14
N GLU A 74 -17.70 -1.21 -0.56
CA GLU A 74 -19.10 -1.48 -0.30
C GLU A 74 -19.31 -2.47 0.85
N LYS A 75 -18.47 -3.52 0.94
CA LYS A 75 -18.70 -4.67 1.82
C LYS A 75 -17.84 -4.70 3.07
N ALA A 76 -16.69 -4.00 3.12
CA ALA A 76 -15.86 -3.98 4.31
C ALA A 76 -16.59 -3.30 5.47
N LEU A 77 -16.35 -3.79 6.69
CA LEU A 77 -16.86 -3.16 7.89
C LEU A 77 -16.26 -1.77 8.09
N ALA A 78 -14.96 -1.64 7.83
CA ALA A 78 -14.26 -0.36 7.81
C ALA A 78 -13.06 -0.42 6.85
N TYR A 79 -12.70 0.70 6.27
CA TYR A 79 -11.44 0.86 5.54
C TYR A 79 -10.96 2.30 5.61
N THR A 80 -9.66 2.46 5.49
CA THR A 80 -9.00 3.76 5.40
C THR A 80 -7.89 3.73 4.37
N VAL A 81 -7.56 4.90 3.83
CA VAL A 81 -6.41 5.09 2.95
C VAL A 81 -5.65 6.33 3.42
N ALA A 82 -4.40 6.14 3.79
CA ALA A 82 -3.52 7.20 4.26
C ALA A 82 -2.25 7.30 3.40
N ARG A 83 -1.52 8.40 3.56
CA ARG A 83 -0.33 8.71 2.77
C ARG A 83 0.82 9.16 3.65
N ALA A 84 2.04 8.99 3.14
CA ALA A 84 3.17 9.83 3.51
C ALA A 84 3.67 10.54 2.25
N THR A 85 3.83 11.86 2.35
CA THR A 85 4.11 12.74 1.21
C THR A 85 5.53 12.61 0.71
N VAL A 86 5.79 13.14 -0.49
CA VAL A 86 7.14 13.21 -1.07
C VAL A 86 8.11 13.88 -0.10
N GLU A 87 7.70 14.99 0.54
CA GLU A 87 8.53 15.71 1.52
C GLU A 87 8.81 14.87 2.77
N GLU A 88 7.84 14.10 3.23
CA GLU A 88 8.03 13.17 4.34
C GLU A 88 8.98 12.04 3.96
N ILE A 89 8.83 11.47 2.74
CA ILE A 89 9.75 10.45 2.22
C ILE A 89 11.20 10.99 2.18
N ASP A 90 11.39 12.20 1.70
CA ASP A 90 12.72 12.81 1.61
C ASP A 90 13.31 13.13 3.01
N ARG A 91 12.47 13.46 3.98
CA ARG A 91 12.89 13.78 5.36
C ARG A 91 13.23 12.56 6.19
N ILE A 92 12.41 11.49 6.15
CA ILE A 92 12.52 10.33 7.05
C ILE A 92 12.91 9.03 6.34
N ASN A 93 13.17 9.07 5.04
CA ASN A 93 13.34 7.98 4.08
C ASN A 93 12.09 7.11 3.85
N ILE A 94 12.12 6.33 2.77
CA ILE A 94 10.95 5.52 2.33
C ILE A 94 10.57 4.43 3.33
N LEU A 95 11.52 3.85 4.06
CA LEU A 95 11.21 2.82 5.04
C LEU A 95 10.33 3.37 6.17
N HIS A 96 10.69 4.51 6.74
CA HIS A 96 9.92 5.15 7.80
C HIS A 96 8.64 5.80 7.28
N ALA A 97 8.65 6.33 6.05
CA ALA A 97 7.46 6.89 5.40
C ALA A 97 6.37 5.83 5.16
N ARG A 98 6.75 4.61 4.74
CA ARG A 98 5.80 3.48 4.65
C ARG A 98 5.17 3.16 6.00
N MET A 99 5.98 3.06 7.04
CA MET A 99 5.50 2.80 8.40
C MET A 99 4.57 3.91 8.88
N LEU A 100 4.90 5.17 8.61
CA LEU A 100 4.06 6.32 8.94
C LEU A 100 2.70 6.27 8.24
N ALA A 101 2.68 5.95 6.93
CA ALA A 101 1.43 5.81 6.18
C ALA A 101 0.56 4.67 6.74
N MET A 102 1.16 3.52 7.08
CA MET A 102 0.46 2.41 7.71
C MET A 102 -0.09 2.77 9.10
N SER A 103 0.70 3.46 9.94
CA SER A 103 0.23 3.93 11.26
C SER A 103 -0.98 4.85 11.13
N ARG A 104 -0.96 5.78 10.19
CA ARG A 104 -2.07 6.69 9.89
C ARG A 104 -3.30 5.91 9.45
N ALA A 105 -3.14 4.96 8.53
CA ALA A 105 -4.25 4.15 8.04
C ALA A 105 -4.94 3.37 9.17
N VAL A 106 -4.18 2.79 10.10
CA VAL A 106 -4.75 2.08 11.26
C VAL A 106 -5.43 3.04 12.24
N ALA A 107 -4.82 4.20 12.48
CA ALA A 107 -5.34 5.18 13.45
C ALA A 107 -6.67 5.81 13.02
N ASP A 108 -6.91 5.92 11.71
CA ASP A 108 -8.10 6.57 11.14
C ASP A 108 -9.27 5.59 10.93
N LEU A 109 -9.14 4.30 11.32
CA LEU A 109 -10.23 3.31 11.18
C LEU A 109 -11.41 3.62 12.13
N GLU A 110 -12.62 3.59 11.57
CA GLU A 110 -13.87 3.72 12.32
C GLU A 110 -14.87 2.62 11.88
N PRO A 111 -15.21 1.62 12.70
CA PRO A 111 -14.72 1.40 14.07
C PRO A 111 -13.22 1.08 14.13
N ALA A 112 -12.59 1.41 15.28
CA ALA A 112 -11.18 1.15 15.50
C ALA A 112 -10.88 -0.36 15.56
N ALA A 113 -9.75 -0.77 14.98
CA ALA A 113 -9.26 -2.14 15.11
C ALA A 113 -8.67 -2.39 16.52
N GLU A 114 -8.79 -3.63 16.99
CA GLU A 114 -8.19 -4.10 18.25
C GLU A 114 -6.86 -4.83 18.02
N TYR A 115 -6.62 -5.26 16.78
CA TYR A 115 -5.39 -5.92 16.32
C TYR A 115 -5.09 -5.58 14.86
N ALA A 116 -3.80 -5.53 14.48
CA ALA A 116 -3.40 -5.27 13.11
C ALA A 116 -2.51 -6.40 12.53
N LEU A 117 -2.84 -6.85 11.33
CA LEU A 117 -2.04 -7.77 10.52
C LEU A 117 -1.38 -6.97 9.40
N ILE A 118 -0.05 -6.86 9.44
CA ILE A 118 0.74 -5.97 8.58
C ILE A 118 1.45 -6.79 7.50
N ASP A 119 1.36 -6.40 6.23
CA ASP A 119 2.19 -7.01 5.18
C ASP A 119 3.67 -6.73 5.40
N GLY A 120 4.49 -7.75 5.21
CA GLY A 120 5.95 -7.66 5.30
C GLY A 120 6.54 -8.21 6.60
N ASN A 121 7.72 -7.72 6.97
CA ASN A 121 8.52 -8.22 8.09
C ASN A 121 8.82 -7.16 9.17
N ARG A 122 8.13 -6.02 9.14
CA ARG A 122 8.31 -4.92 10.08
C ARG A 122 6.95 -4.39 10.54
N LEU A 123 6.91 -3.91 11.75
CA LEU A 123 5.73 -3.29 12.33
C LEU A 123 5.87 -1.77 12.31
N PRO A 124 4.82 -1.03 11.90
CA PRO A 124 4.72 0.40 12.17
C PRO A 124 4.54 0.65 13.67
N GLU A 125 4.71 1.90 14.09
CA GLU A 125 4.36 2.32 15.46
C GLU A 125 2.83 2.40 15.57
N LEU A 126 2.26 1.55 16.44
CA LEU A 126 0.82 1.43 16.64
C LEU A 126 0.48 1.46 18.13
N THR A 127 -0.74 1.89 18.45
CA THR A 127 -1.30 1.86 19.81
C THR A 127 -1.96 0.54 20.15
N ILE A 128 -2.13 -0.35 19.18
CA ILE A 128 -2.73 -1.67 19.31
C ILE A 128 -1.70 -2.78 19.02
N PRO A 129 -1.89 -3.99 19.52
CA PRO A 129 -1.04 -5.13 19.17
C PRO A 129 -1.11 -5.43 17.65
N ALA A 130 0.01 -5.92 17.12
CA ALA A 130 0.13 -6.21 15.70
C ALA A 130 1.08 -7.37 15.41
N SER A 131 0.89 -8.02 14.26
CA SER A 131 1.81 -9.04 13.72
C SER A 131 2.19 -8.72 12.28
N ALA A 132 3.49 -8.85 11.98
CA ALA A 132 4.00 -8.74 10.62
C ALA A 132 3.92 -10.10 9.90
N ILE A 133 3.35 -10.12 8.70
CA ILE A 133 3.12 -11.34 7.92
C ILE A 133 3.81 -11.21 6.56
N VAL A 134 4.88 -11.94 6.36
CA VAL A 134 5.62 -11.95 5.10
C VAL A 134 4.73 -12.50 3.98
N LYS A 135 4.55 -11.74 2.90
CA LYS A 135 3.61 -12.04 1.81
C LYS A 135 2.15 -12.13 2.30
N GLY A 136 1.80 -11.32 3.28
CA GLY A 136 0.46 -11.26 3.84
C GLY A 136 -0.60 -10.93 2.80
N ASP A 137 -0.26 -10.13 1.79
CA ASP A 137 -1.10 -9.79 0.63
C ASP A 137 -1.61 -11.01 -0.16
N ALA A 138 -0.85 -12.09 -0.17
CA ALA A 138 -1.24 -13.36 -0.79
C ALA A 138 -1.87 -14.37 0.18
N LEU A 139 -1.85 -14.07 1.44
CA LEU A 139 -2.09 -15.02 2.49
C LEU A 139 -3.26 -14.66 3.42
N VAL A 140 -3.54 -13.40 3.71
CA VAL A 140 -4.59 -12.90 4.61
C VAL A 140 -5.56 -12.05 3.83
N ALA A 141 -6.84 -12.40 3.84
CA ALA A 141 -7.85 -11.71 3.05
C ALA A 141 -7.92 -10.21 3.35
N ALA A 142 -7.84 -9.82 4.63
CA ALA A 142 -7.84 -8.41 5.03
C ALA A 142 -6.61 -7.63 4.50
N ILE A 143 -5.41 -8.25 4.48
CA ILE A 143 -4.21 -7.65 3.89
C ILE A 143 -4.34 -7.58 2.37
N SER A 144 -4.88 -8.62 1.71
CA SER A 144 -5.16 -8.60 0.26
C SER A 144 -6.10 -7.44 -0.11
N ALA A 145 -7.14 -7.21 0.68
CA ALA A 145 -8.06 -6.09 0.49
C ALA A 145 -7.35 -4.73 0.64
N ALA A 146 -6.51 -4.57 1.66
CA ALA A 146 -5.69 -3.37 1.88
C ALA A 146 -4.72 -3.14 0.70
N SER A 147 -4.05 -4.19 0.22
CA SER A 147 -3.17 -4.15 -0.96
C SER A 147 -3.88 -3.62 -2.20
N ILE A 148 -5.11 -4.11 -2.45
CA ILE A 148 -5.93 -3.64 -3.58
C ILE A 148 -6.29 -2.18 -3.42
N LEU A 149 -6.77 -1.75 -2.23
CA LEU A 149 -7.13 -0.35 -1.98
C LEU A 149 -5.93 0.59 -2.15
N ALA A 150 -4.79 0.26 -1.55
CA ALA A 150 -3.58 1.07 -1.66
C ALA A 150 -3.09 1.15 -3.12
N LYS A 151 -3.08 0.02 -3.84
CA LYS A 151 -2.61 -0.06 -5.22
C LYS A 151 -3.49 0.72 -6.19
N VAL A 152 -4.81 0.52 -6.14
CA VAL A 152 -5.75 1.21 -7.05
C VAL A 152 -5.75 2.72 -6.77
N THR A 153 -5.80 3.12 -5.50
CA THR A 153 -5.74 4.54 -5.13
C THR A 153 -4.49 5.19 -5.70
N ARG A 154 -3.32 4.58 -5.48
CA ARG A 154 -2.07 5.13 -5.97
C ARG A 154 -1.98 5.15 -7.49
N ASP A 155 -2.47 4.12 -8.18
CA ASP A 155 -2.46 4.08 -9.64
C ASP A 155 -3.34 5.18 -10.25
N ARG A 156 -4.48 5.50 -9.63
CA ARG A 156 -5.35 6.63 -10.01
C ARG A 156 -4.68 7.98 -9.77
N GLU A 157 -4.01 8.17 -8.64
CA GLU A 157 -3.20 9.37 -8.37
C GLU A 157 -2.10 9.58 -9.42
N MET A 158 -1.47 8.49 -9.90
CA MET A 158 -0.47 8.60 -10.96
C MET A 158 -1.06 8.99 -12.33
N LEU A 159 -2.33 8.70 -12.60
CA LEU A 159 -3.04 9.21 -13.79
C LEU A 159 -3.27 10.72 -13.67
N GLU A 160 -3.75 11.18 -12.52
CA GLU A 160 -3.95 12.62 -12.24
C GLU A 160 -2.62 13.40 -12.34
N LEU A 161 -1.53 12.82 -11.82
CA LEU A 161 -0.21 13.42 -11.93
C LEU A 161 0.32 13.42 -13.38
N ASP A 162 -0.03 12.44 -14.21
CA ASP A 162 0.34 12.44 -15.65
C ASP A 162 -0.33 13.58 -16.42
N GLU A 163 -1.59 13.87 -16.09
CA GLU A 163 -2.32 15.01 -16.65
C GLU A 163 -1.72 16.37 -16.21
N LYS A 164 -1.36 16.47 -14.91
CA LYS A 164 -0.81 17.70 -14.34
C LYS A 164 0.64 17.97 -14.77
N TYR A 165 1.42 16.91 -14.97
CA TYR A 165 2.84 16.95 -15.34
C TYR A 165 3.08 16.14 -16.62
N PRO A 166 2.62 16.64 -17.79
CA PRO A 166 2.72 15.90 -19.04
C PRO A 166 4.17 15.71 -19.49
N GLY A 167 4.43 14.63 -20.22
CA GLY A 167 5.73 14.32 -20.79
C GLY A 167 6.56 13.30 -20.00
N TYR A 168 6.28 13.10 -18.69
CA TYR A 168 6.98 12.08 -17.91
C TYR A 168 6.45 10.65 -18.15
N GLY A 169 5.22 10.49 -18.66
CA GLY A 169 4.61 9.19 -18.96
C GLY A 169 4.18 8.40 -17.72
N LEU A 170 3.76 9.10 -16.66
CA LEU A 170 3.41 8.53 -15.36
C LEU A 170 2.21 7.59 -15.43
N ALA A 171 1.27 7.83 -16.33
CA ALA A 171 0.12 6.96 -16.56
C ALA A 171 0.53 5.54 -16.95
N LYS A 172 1.65 5.36 -17.65
CA LYS A 172 2.12 4.08 -18.15
C LYS A 172 2.92 3.30 -17.09
N HIS A 173 3.93 3.93 -16.51
CA HIS A 173 4.89 3.26 -15.60
C HIS A 173 4.66 3.57 -14.13
N LYS A 174 3.63 4.35 -13.78
CA LYS A 174 3.23 4.66 -12.39
C LYS A 174 4.39 5.18 -11.51
N GLY A 175 5.32 5.91 -12.14
CA GLY A 175 6.49 6.47 -11.47
C GLY A 175 7.66 5.50 -11.25
N TYR A 176 7.57 4.23 -11.65
CA TYR A 176 8.68 3.28 -11.55
C TYR A 176 9.85 3.66 -12.47
N PRO A 177 11.12 3.36 -12.08
CA PRO A 177 12.32 3.74 -12.81
C PRO A 177 12.53 2.89 -14.09
N THR A 178 11.58 2.94 -15.00
CA THR A 178 11.72 2.33 -16.34
C THR A 178 12.67 3.16 -17.20
N LYS A 179 13.20 2.57 -18.27
CA LYS A 179 14.06 3.27 -19.23
C LYS A 179 13.38 4.56 -19.71
N ALA A 180 12.13 4.48 -20.16
CA ALA A 180 11.36 5.63 -20.64
C ALA A 180 11.20 6.73 -19.58
N HIS A 181 10.94 6.34 -18.30
CA HIS A 181 10.83 7.29 -17.20
C HIS A 181 12.16 8.01 -16.93
N LEU A 182 13.27 7.27 -16.94
CA LEU A 182 14.60 7.85 -16.70
C LEU A 182 15.02 8.79 -17.84
N GLU A 183 14.69 8.46 -19.09
CA GLU A 183 14.92 9.33 -20.27
C GLU A 183 14.09 10.62 -20.15
N ALA A 184 12.80 10.53 -19.88
CA ALA A 184 11.93 11.69 -19.67
C ALA A 184 12.40 12.56 -18.48
N LEU A 185 12.80 11.93 -17.38
CA LEU A 185 13.32 12.63 -16.21
C LEU A 185 14.64 13.38 -16.52
N GLN A 186 15.50 12.82 -17.36
CA GLN A 186 16.73 13.45 -17.78
C GLN A 186 16.46 14.64 -18.73
N GLU A 187 15.47 14.53 -19.60
CA GLU A 187 15.09 15.58 -20.56
C GLU A 187 14.38 16.76 -19.89
N LEU A 188 13.39 16.47 -19.03
CA LEU A 188 12.51 17.48 -18.41
C LEU A 188 13.02 17.99 -17.07
N GLY A 189 13.94 17.27 -16.43
CA GLY A 189 14.36 17.51 -15.05
C GLY A 189 13.31 17.05 -14.02
N PRO A 190 13.68 16.99 -12.73
CA PRO A 190 12.75 16.66 -11.66
C PRO A 190 11.92 17.87 -11.22
N CYS A 191 10.59 17.72 -11.18
CA CYS A 191 9.68 18.71 -10.58
C CYS A 191 9.32 18.35 -9.12
N GLU A 192 8.36 19.06 -8.51
CA GLU A 192 8.02 18.93 -7.09
C GLU A 192 7.52 17.56 -6.66
N ILE A 193 6.98 16.75 -7.58
CA ILE A 193 6.49 15.41 -7.26
C ILE A 193 7.59 14.35 -7.10
N TYR A 194 8.85 14.70 -7.44
CA TYR A 194 9.95 13.74 -7.40
C TYR A 194 10.62 13.67 -6.04
N ARG A 195 10.95 12.45 -5.62
CA ARG A 195 11.62 12.12 -4.36
C ARG A 195 13.11 12.41 -4.50
N ARG A 196 13.55 13.56 -3.98
CA ARG A 196 14.93 14.08 -4.12
C ARG A 196 15.98 13.20 -3.47
N SER A 197 15.60 12.40 -2.47
CA SER A 197 16.46 11.44 -1.80
C SER A 197 16.78 10.19 -2.63
N TYR A 198 16.00 9.91 -3.70
CA TYR A 198 16.19 8.72 -4.55
C TYR A 198 17.35 8.91 -5.52
N GLY A 199 18.19 7.86 -5.66
CA GLY A 199 19.43 7.91 -6.42
C GLY A 199 19.36 8.54 -7.81
N PRO A 200 18.45 8.13 -8.70
CA PRO A 200 18.31 8.74 -10.04
C PRO A 200 17.96 10.22 -9.99
N VAL A 201 17.07 10.64 -9.09
CA VAL A 201 16.65 12.04 -8.93
C VAL A 201 17.79 12.86 -8.32
N LYS A 202 18.41 12.33 -7.26
CA LYS A 202 19.53 13.00 -6.57
C LYS A 202 20.72 13.30 -7.49
N LYS A 203 21.01 12.42 -8.46
CA LYS A 203 22.07 12.66 -9.43
C LYS A 203 21.78 13.88 -10.31
N LEU A 204 20.57 14.03 -10.82
CA LEU A 204 20.18 15.15 -11.67
C LEU A 204 20.09 16.50 -10.92
N LEU A 205 19.99 16.47 -9.60
CA LEU A 205 19.99 17.68 -8.76
C LEU A 205 21.39 18.10 -8.32
N ALA A 206 22.39 17.24 -8.52
CA ALA A 206 23.80 17.50 -8.16
C ALA A 206 24.63 18.04 -9.32
N ASP A 207 24.15 17.89 -10.55
CA ASP A 207 24.75 18.43 -11.79
C ASP A 207 24.20 19.85 -12.06
#